data_21c91e50f0fffe7f81f88e4f48f3a801
#
_entry.id   21c91e50f0fffe7f81f88e4f48f3a801
#
_cell.length_a   1.000
_cell.length_b   1.000
_cell.length_c   1.000
_cell.angle_alpha   90.00
_cell.angle_beta   90.00
_cell.angle_gamma   90.00
#
_symmetry.space_group_name_H-M   'P 1'
#
loop_
_entity.id
_entity.type
_entity.pdbx_description
1 polymer ?
#
loop_
_entity_poly.entity_id
_entity_poly.type
_entity_poly.pdbx_seq_one_letter_code
_entity_poly.pdbx_strand_id
1 'polypeptide(L)'
;MLDDFFIRALLVGIGMALVTGPLGCSVVWRRLSFFGDTLAHSALLGVTLSYTTEINMALSVFVISSIVALILLKLQKTTNLPSDALLGLLAHSSLAIGLVVIGLLATIRFDLMGLLFGDILAVNVNDIILVWIGGAIILIVLKIIWKPLFASTVNFELAEAEGMKPEKYNAIFTILLAAIIAISIKMVGLLLITGMLILPAAMARNISDNPMQMVIFSVIGGLLSVLIGLFASLEINTPSGPSIITAGLLLFILSLSRIKKKTQLNN
;
A
#
# COMPACT_ATOMS: atom_id res chain seq x y z
N MET A 1 -12.99 11.06 -24.07
CA MET A 1 -12.59 9.83 -23.32
C MET A 1 -12.18 10.14 -21.87
N LEU A 2 -11.31 11.12 -21.61
CA LEU A 2 -10.96 11.49 -20.21
C LEU A 2 -12.04 12.30 -19.48
N ASP A 3 -13.12 12.65 -20.12
CA ASP A 3 -14.26 13.32 -19.49
C ASP A 3 -15.17 12.35 -18.74
N ASP A 4 -15.07 11.05 -19.04
CA ASP A 4 -15.81 9.99 -18.37
C ASP A 4 -15.15 9.66 -17.02
N PHE A 5 -15.90 9.83 -15.93
CA PHE A 5 -15.47 9.57 -14.57
C PHE A 5 -15.04 8.10 -14.36
N PHE A 6 -15.73 7.16 -15.01
CA PHE A 6 -15.44 5.75 -14.90
C PHE A 6 -14.10 5.38 -15.55
N ILE A 7 -13.79 5.95 -16.72
CA ILE A 7 -12.50 5.77 -17.40
C ILE A 7 -11.36 6.33 -16.54
N ARG A 8 -11.56 7.49 -15.91
CA ARG A 8 -10.56 8.07 -15.00
C ARG A 8 -10.31 7.17 -13.78
N ALA A 9 -11.38 6.67 -13.15
CA ALA A 9 -11.28 5.73 -12.05
C ALA A 9 -10.52 4.44 -12.44
N LEU A 10 -10.81 3.92 -13.61
CA LEU A 10 -10.18 2.73 -14.16
C LEU A 10 -8.69 2.95 -14.42
N LEU A 11 -8.30 4.09 -15.01
CA LEU A 11 -6.90 4.44 -15.24
C LEU A 11 -6.11 4.58 -13.93
N VAL A 12 -6.69 5.22 -12.91
CA VAL A 12 -6.07 5.32 -11.59
C VAL A 12 -5.96 3.94 -10.94
N GLY A 13 -7.02 3.14 -10.94
CA GLY A 13 -7.02 1.79 -10.38
C GLY A 13 -5.98 0.87 -11.04
N ILE A 14 -5.85 0.92 -12.37
CA ILE A 14 -4.82 0.18 -13.13
C ILE A 14 -3.42 0.66 -12.72
N GLY A 15 -3.17 1.97 -12.71
CA GLY A 15 -1.89 2.53 -12.30
C GLY A 15 -1.50 2.10 -10.88
N MET A 16 -2.47 2.12 -9.96
CA MET A 16 -2.28 1.64 -8.59
C MET A 16 -1.95 0.14 -8.54
N ALA A 17 -2.69 -0.71 -9.24
CA ALA A 17 -2.46 -2.15 -9.26
C ALA A 17 -1.06 -2.53 -9.78
N LEU A 18 -0.56 -1.80 -10.80
CA LEU A 18 0.79 -1.98 -11.34
C LEU A 18 1.87 -1.71 -10.29
N VAL A 19 1.66 -0.72 -9.42
CA VAL A 19 2.65 -0.32 -8.40
C VAL A 19 2.50 -1.15 -7.13
N THR A 20 1.26 -1.37 -6.66
CA THR A 20 1.00 -2.09 -5.42
C THR A 20 1.31 -3.58 -5.53
N GLY A 21 1.21 -4.19 -6.71
CA GLY A 21 1.55 -5.60 -6.93
C GLY A 21 2.99 -5.95 -6.52
N PRO A 22 4.02 -5.35 -7.13
CA PRO A 22 5.42 -5.60 -6.78
C PRO A 22 5.79 -5.17 -5.36
N LEU A 23 5.28 -4.03 -4.89
CA LEU A 23 5.49 -3.56 -3.52
C LEU A 23 4.86 -4.53 -2.51
N GLY A 24 3.63 -4.97 -2.75
CA GLY A 24 2.90 -5.91 -1.91
C GLY A 24 3.60 -7.28 -1.80
N CYS A 25 4.18 -7.79 -2.88
CA CYS A 25 5.01 -8.99 -2.81
C CYS A 25 6.18 -8.82 -1.82
N SER A 26 6.87 -7.69 -1.86
CA SER A 26 7.96 -7.39 -0.94
C SER A 26 7.47 -7.23 0.50
N VAL A 27 6.29 -6.65 0.72
CA VAL A 27 5.63 -6.55 2.04
C VAL A 27 5.33 -7.95 2.60
N VAL A 28 4.75 -8.84 1.78
CA VAL A 28 4.40 -10.21 2.18
C VAL A 28 5.66 -11.04 2.49
N TRP A 29 6.70 -10.99 1.67
CA TRP A 29 7.95 -11.71 1.91
C TRP A 29 8.64 -11.30 3.21
N ARG A 30 8.53 -10.03 3.57
CA ARG A 30 9.15 -9.44 4.77
C ARG A 30 8.28 -9.54 6.02
N ARG A 31 7.09 -10.13 5.90
CA ARG A 31 6.11 -10.24 6.99
C ARG A 31 5.72 -8.87 7.57
N LEU A 32 5.63 -7.86 6.72
CA LEU A 32 5.27 -6.48 7.10
C LEU A 32 3.80 -6.17 6.75
N SER A 33 2.89 -7.14 6.89
CA SER A 33 1.49 -7.00 6.46
C SER A 33 0.76 -5.82 7.13
N PHE A 34 1.07 -5.50 8.38
CA PHE A 34 0.51 -4.35 9.09
C PHE A 34 1.21 -3.01 8.77
N PHE A 35 2.27 -3.03 7.94
CA PHE A 35 3.01 -1.80 7.63
C PHE A 35 2.16 -0.79 6.84
N GLY A 36 1.32 -1.29 5.92
CA GLY A 36 0.36 -0.46 5.19
C GLY A 36 -0.58 0.27 6.15
N ASP A 37 -1.18 -0.45 7.12
CA ASP A 37 -2.08 0.13 8.12
C ASP A 37 -1.36 1.14 9.02
N THR A 38 -0.13 0.85 9.43
CA THR A 38 0.67 1.79 10.24
C THR A 38 0.88 3.11 9.51
N LEU A 39 1.27 3.05 8.23
CA LEU A 39 1.45 4.25 7.41
C LEU A 39 0.11 4.94 7.10
N ALA A 40 -0.96 4.17 6.88
CA ALA A 40 -2.29 4.69 6.69
C ALA A 40 -2.77 5.49 7.92
N HIS A 41 -2.59 4.96 9.12
CA HIS A 41 -2.91 5.71 10.35
C HIS A 41 -2.00 6.92 10.57
N SER A 42 -0.71 6.83 10.21
CA SER A 42 0.20 7.98 10.26
C SER A 42 -0.18 9.06 9.24
N ALA A 43 -0.79 8.67 8.13
CA ALA A 43 -1.27 9.60 7.12
C ALA A 43 -2.35 10.55 7.67
N LEU A 44 -3.16 10.14 8.66
CA LEU A 44 -4.08 11.04 9.35
C LEU A 44 -3.36 12.23 9.99
N LEU A 45 -2.22 12.01 10.63
CA LEU A 45 -1.35 13.09 11.12
C LEU A 45 -0.88 13.99 9.99
N GLY A 46 -0.48 13.40 8.85
CA GLY A 46 -0.06 14.16 7.67
C GLY A 46 -1.18 15.03 7.10
N VAL A 47 -2.39 14.49 7.03
CA VAL A 47 -3.58 15.23 6.60
C VAL A 47 -3.88 16.38 7.56
N THR A 48 -3.84 16.14 8.87
CA THR A 48 -4.04 17.17 9.89
C THR A 48 -3.00 18.29 9.75
N LEU A 49 -1.74 17.94 9.53
CA LEU A 49 -0.67 18.91 9.29
C LEU A 49 -0.93 19.75 8.03
N SER A 50 -1.43 19.14 6.96
CA SER A 50 -1.79 19.84 5.72
C SER A 50 -2.83 20.94 5.97
N TYR A 51 -3.85 20.66 6.78
CA TYR A 51 -4.89 21.63 7.10
C TYR A 51 -4.41 22.78 8.00
N THR A 52 -3.42 22.52 8.87
CA THR A 52 -2.87 23.54 9.77
C THR A 52 -1.83 24.44 9.12
N THR A 53 -1.09 23.91 8.14
CA THR A 53 0.04 24.60 7.49
C THR A 53 -0.22 25.05 6.06
N GLU A 54 -1.41 24.73 5.54
CA GLU A 54 -1.81 24.99 4.14
C GLU A 54 -0.87 24.34 3.09
N ILE A 55 -0.06 23.35 3.50
CA ILE A 55 0.82 22.62 2.62
C ILE A 55 0.01 21.57 1.85
N ASN A 56 0.47 21.21 0.64
CA ASN A 56 -0.15 20.16 -0.16
C ASN A 56 -0.32 18.85 0.63
N MET A 57 -1.54 18.30 0.62
CA MET A 57 -1.94 17.11 1.38
C MET A 57 -1.03 15.90 1.10
N ALA A 58 -0.76 15.60 -0.17
CA ALA A 58 0.08 14.46 -0.54
C ALA A 58 1.51 14.62 -0.01
N LEU A 59 2.06 15.84 -0.06
CA LEU A 59 3.39 16.13 0.47
C LEU A 59 3.44 15.97 2.00
N SER A 60 2.46 16.51 2.72
CA SER A 60 2.37 16.39 4.19
C SER A 60 2.25 14.93 4.62
N VAL A 61 1.39 14.16 3.97
CA VAL A 61 1.22 12.72 4.21
C VAL A 61 2.53 11.98 3.92
N PHE A 62 3.18 12.27 2.80
CA PHE A 62 4.47 11.64 2.45
C PHE A 62 5.54 11.91 3.51
N VAL A 63 5.68 13.14 3.96
CA VAL A 63 6.68 13.52 4.97
C VAL A 63 6.41 12.80 6.30
N ILE A 64 5.19 12.88 6.81
CA ILE A 64 4.84 12.25 8.10
C ILE A 64 4.95 10.72 8.02
N SER A 65 4.41 10.09 6.98
CA SER A 65 4.53 8.64 6.80
C SER A 65 5.98 8.19 6.64
N SER A 66 6.83 8.97 5.97
CA SER A 66 8.27 8.70 5.88
C SER A 66 8.97 8.81 7.22
N ILE A 67 8.64 9.81 8.04
CA ILE A 67 9.18 9.97 9.39
C ILE A 67 8.79 8.74 10.25
N VAL A 68 7.52 8.35 10.26
CA VAL A 68 7.04 7.19 11.01
C VAL A 68 7.72 5.90 10.53
N ALA A 69 7.89 5.73 9.22
CA ALA A 69 8.62 4.61 8.64
C ALA A 69 10.09 4.54 9.09
N LEU A 70 10.78 5.68 9.15
CA LEU A 70 12.16 5.75 9.64
C LEU A 70 12.26 5.53 11.15
N ILE A 71 11.27 6.02 11.92
CA ILE A 71 11.15 5.72 13.36
C ILE A 71 10.99 4.22 13.58
N LEU A 72 10.14 3.53 12.80
CA LEU A 72 10.00 2.08 12.87
C LEU A 72 11.35 1.37 12.68
N LEU A 73 12.09 1.71 11.62
CA LEU A 73 13.40 1.11 11.36
C LEU A 73 14.40 1.35 12.49
N LYS A 74 14.35 2.52 13.12
CA LYS A 74 15.18 2.83 14.29
C LYS A 74 14.76 1.99 15.51
N LEU A 75 13.47 1.88 15.78
CA LEU A 75 12.95 1.09 16.90
C LEU A 75 13.23 -0.40 16.74
N GLN A 76 13.15 -0.95 15.53
CA GLN A 76 13.52 -2.34 15.25
C GLN A 76 14.97 -2.68 15.61
N LYS A 77 15.87 -1.68 15.58
CA LYS A 77 17.28 -1.86 15.96
C LYS A 77 17.56 -1.62 17.44
N THR A 78 16.78 -0.74 18.06
CA THR A 78 17.05 -0.29 19.45
C THR A 78 16.25 -1.05 20.48
N THR A 79 15.22 -1.79 20.07
CA THR A 79 14.35 -2.54 20.96
C THR A 79 14.35 -4.03 20.60
N ASN A 80 14.06 -4.89 21.58
CA ASN A 80 13.88 -6.34 21.39
C ASN A 80 12.42 -6.70 21.08
N LEU A 81 11.58 -5.72 20.70
CA LEU A 81 10.18 -5.96 20.39
C LEU A 81 10.02 -6.54 18.98
N PRO A 82 9.09 -7.49 18.79
CA PRO A 82 8.79 -8.00 17.47
C PRO A 82 8.21 -6.89 16.56
N SER A 83 8.47 -7.01 15.25
CA SER A 83 8.05 -5.98 14.28
C SER A 83 6.55 -5.68 14.33
N ASP A 84 5.71 -6.70 14.56
CA ASP A 84 4.26 -6.53 14.64
C ASP A 84 3.83 -5.68 15.83
N ALA A 85 4.51 -5.81 16.99
CA ALA A 85 4.25 -4.98 18.16
C ALA A 85 4.63 -3.51 17.91
N LEU A 86 5.77 -3.28 17.23
CA LEU A 86 6.22 -1.92 16.86
C LEU A 86 5.28 -1.28 15.84
N LEU A 87 4.81 -2.05 14.86
CA LEU A 87 3.83 -1.60 13.88
C LEU A 87 2.52 -1.21 14.56
N GLY A 88 1.98 -2.05 15.44
CA GLY A 88 0.77 -1.73 16.20
C GLY A 88 0.95 -0.50 17.09
N LEU A 89 2.08 -0.39 17.80
CA LEU A 89 2.41 0.78 18.64
C LEU A 89 2.40 2.07 17.82
N LEU A 90 3.11 2.09 16.69
CA LEU A 90 3.19 3.28 15.84
C LEU A 90 1.85 3.60 15.18
N ALA A 91 1.09 2.60 14.74
CA ALA A 91 -0.23 2.78 14.15
C ALA A 91 -1.19 3.47 15.14
N HIS A 92 -1.37 2.89 16.32
CA HIS A 92 -2.28 3.44 17.32
C HIS A 92 -1.81 4.76 17.89
N SER A 93 -0.51 4.94 18.11
CA SER A 93 0.03 6.22 18.59
C SER A 93 -0.17 7.33 17.56
N SER A 94 0.12 7.06 16.29
CA SER A 94 -0.08 8.05 15.21
C SER A 94 -1.55 8.43 15.05
N LEU A 95 -2.45 7.44 15.11
CA LEU A 95 -3.88 7.68 15.06
C LEU A 95 -4.35 8.53 16.26
N ALA A 96 -3.93 8.16 17.47
CA ALA A 96 -4.31 8.88 18.68
C ALA A 96 -3.83 10.34 18.66
N ILE A 97 -2.56 10.58 18.30
CA ILE A 97 -2.02 11.93 18.17
C ILE A 97 -2.78 12.71 17.09
N GLY A 98 -3.07 12.09 15.93
CA GLY A 98 -3.85 12.71 14.86
C GLY A 98 -5.23 13.16 15.34
N LEU A 99 -5.95 12.29 16.04
CA LEU A 99 -7.28 12.61 16.57
C LEU A 99 -7.24 13.69 17.65
N VAL A 100 -6.23 13.69 18.53
CA VAL A 100 -6.05 14.74 19.52
C VAL A 100 -5.81 16.10 18.85
N VAL A 101 -4.93 16.15 17.85
CA VAL A 101 -4.65 17.39 17.11
C VAL A 101 -5.90 17.88 16.38
N ILE A 102 -6.66 16.99 15.72
CA ILE A 102 -7.96 17.33 15.08
C ILE A 102 -8.94 17.88 16.13
N GLY A 103 -9.02 17.26 17.30
CA GLY A 103 -9.91 17.69 18.39
C GLY A 103 -9.56 19.09 18.92
N LEU A 104 -8.29 19.51 18.87
CA LEU A 104 -7.86 20.85 19.24
C LEU A 104 -8.19 21.90 18.17
N LEU A 105 -8.42 21.47 16.92
CA LEU A 105 -8.75 22.31 15.78
C LEU A 105 -10.27 22.42 15.59
N ALA A 106 -10.98 22.97 16.55
CA ALA A 106 -12.44 23.02 16.64
C ALA A 106 -13.16 23.65 15.41
N THR A 107 -12.43 24.34 14.54
CA THR A 107 -12.95 25.02 13.36
C THR A 107 -12.96 24.15 12.10
N ILE A 108 -12.22 23.01 12.10
CA ILE A 108 -12.05 22.17 10.92
C ILE A 108 -13.04 21.01 10.97
N ARG A 109 -13.99 20.99 10.03
CA ARG A 109 -14.87 19.81 9.82
C ARG A 109 -14.08 18.77 9.01
N PHE A 110 -13.70 17.72 9.67
CA PHE A 110 -12.93 16.62 9.07
C PHE A 110 -13.86 15.53 8.55
N ASP A 111 -13.80 15.23 7.28
CA ASP A 111 -14.49 14.07 6.69
C ASP A 111 -13.61 12.81 6.84
N LEU A 112 -13.72 12.16 8.00
CA LEU A 112 -13.01 10.91 8.27
C LEU A 112 -13.46 9.77 7.35
N MET A 113 -14.75 9.73 6.96
CA MET A 113 -15.26 8.69 6.07
C MET A 113 -14.69 8.84 4.67
N GLY A 114 -14.66 10.06 4.13
CA GLY A 114 -14.01 10.33 2.85
C GLY A 114 -12.52 9.97 2.85
N LEU A 115 -11.82 10.17 3.96
CA LEU A 115 -10.41 9.78 4.09
C LEU A 115 -10.22 8.26 4.14
N LEU A 116 -11.09 7.53 4.85
CA LEU A 116 -11.00 6.08 5.00
C LEU A 116 -11.33 5.34 3.71
N PHE A 117 -12.40 5.72 3.04
CA PHE A 117 -12.89 5.03 1.85
C PHE A 117 -12.37 5.62 0.54
N GLY A 118 -11.96 6.90 0.55
CA GLY A 118 -11.62 7.62 -0.66
C GLY A 118 -12.81 7.75 -1.61
N ASP A 119 -12.59 8.40 -2.74
CA ASP A 119 -13.54 8.41 -3.85
C ASP A 119 -12.80 8.30 -5.18
N ILE A 120 -12.58 7.07 -5.62
CA ILE A 120 -11.89 6.79 -6.88
C ILE A 120 -12.70 7.27 -8.10
N LEU A 121 -14.03 7.50 -7.95
CA LEU A 121 -14.87 8.00 -9.02
C LEU A 121 -14.77 9.53 -9.16
N ALA A 122 -14.36 10.25 -8.11
CA ALA A 122 -14.16 11.71 -8.11
C ALA A 122 -12.77 12.15 -8.58
N VAL A 123 -11.92 11.24 -9.10
CA VAL A 123 -10.56 11.58 -9.56
C VAL A 123 -10.58 12.49 -10.78
N ASN A 124 -9.61 13.40 -10.81
CA ASN A 124 -9.39 14.32 -11.91
C ASN A 124 -8.15 13.92 -12.75
N VAL A 125 -7.90 14.64 -13.85
CA VAL A 125 -6.77 14.34 -14.75
C VAL A 125 -5.41 14.51 -14.06
N ASN A 126 -5.27 15.50 -13.16
CA ASN A 126 -4.02 15.68 -12.40
C ASN A 126 -3.72 14.51 -11.47
N ASP A 127 -4.76 13.89 -10.90
CA ASP A 127 -4.62 12.70 -10.07
C ASP A 127 -4.14 11.50 -10.91
N ILE A 128 -4.62 11.34 -12.14
CA ILE A 128 -4.11 10.33 -13.08
C ILE A 128 -2.63 10.54 -13.34
N ILE A 129 -2.23 11.76 -13.69
CA ILE A 129 -0.83 12.11 -13.97
C ILE A 129 0.05 11.80 -12.74
N LEU A 130 -0.42 12.16 -11.54
CA LEU A 130 0.30 11.92 -10.28
C LEU A 130 0.52 10.41 -10.04
N VAL A 131 -0.50 9.57 -10.24
CA VAL A 131 -0.41 8.12 -10.08
C VAL A 131 0.54 7.51 -11.10
N TRP A 132 0.46 7.89 -12.37
CA TRP A 132 1.28 7.30 -13.41
C TRP A 132 2.74 7.75 -13.33
N ILE A 133 3.01 9.04 -13.13
CA ILE A 133 4.38 9.56 -12.99
C ILE A 133 4.99 9.10 -11.66
N GLY A 134 4.28 9.29 -10.55
CA GLY A 134 4.74 8.86 -9.23
C GLY A 134 4.93 7.34 -9.17
N GLY A 135 3.97 6.59 -9.71
CA GLY A 135 4.05 5.13 -9.82
C GLY A 135 5.23 4.66 -10.66
N ALA A 136 5.49 5.30 -11.81
CA ALA A 136 6.65 4.99 -12.65
C ALA A 136 7.97 5.23 -11.89
N ILE A 137 8.09 6.35 -11.18
CA ILE A 137 9.28 6.64 -10.34
C ILE A 137 9.46 5.56 -9.28
N ILE A 138 8.39 5.19 -8.57
CA ILE A 138 8.41 4.14 -7.54
C ILE A 138 8.87 2.81 -8.14
N LEU A 139 8.33 2.40 -9.30
CA LEU A 139 8.72 1.15 -9.96
C LEU A 139 10.16 1.16 -10.47
N ILE A 140 10.64 2.29 -11.00
CA ILE A 140 12.04 2.44 -11.43
C ILE A 140 12.97 2.30 -10.23
N VAL A 141 12.71 3.01 -9.14
CA VAL A 141 13.52 2.91 -7.92
C VAL A 141 13.47 1.49 -7.35
N LEU A 142 12.28 0.87 -7.27
CA LEU A 142 12.13 -0.51 -6.82
C LEU A 142 12.93 -1.49 -7.68
N LYS A 143 12.94 -1.31 -9.01
CA LYS A 143 13.74 -2.12 -9.93
C LYS A 143 15.23 -1.97 -9.67
N ILE A 144 15.71 -0.77 -9.41
CA ILE A 144 17.14 -0.50 -9.12
C ILE A 144 17.55 -1.20 -7.82
N ILE A 145 16.71 -1.13 -6.78
CA ILE A 145 17.04 -1.73 -5.47
C ILE A 145 16.64 -3.20 -5.37
N TRP A 146 16.05 -3.80 -6.40
CA TRP A 146 15.45 -5.13 -6.36
C TRP A 146 16.39 -6.21 -5.83
N LYS A 147 17.60 -6.30 -6.41
CA LYS A 147 18.59 -7.33 -6.00
C LYS A 147 18.97 -7.23 -4.53
N PRO A 148 19.47 -6.08 -4.03
CA PRO A 148 19.88 -5.98 -2.63
C PRO A 148 18.69 -6.05 -1.67
N LEU A 149 17.50 -5.58 -2.06
CA LEU A 149 16.28 -5.69 -1.29
C LEU A 149 15.85 -7.15 -1.13
N PHE A 150 15.86 -7.92 -2.21
CA PHE A 150 15.52 -9.34 -2.20
C PHE A 150 16.54 -10.17 -1.43
N ALA A 151 17.85 -9.95 -1.65
CA ALA A 151 18.92 -10.63 -0.91
C ALA A 151 18.78 -10.41 0.59
N SER A 152 18.54 -9.17 1.03
CA SER A 152 18.32 -8.84 2.45
C SER A 152 17.05 -9.46 3.05
N THR A 153 16.09 -9.80 2.21
CA THR A 153 14.84 -10.46 2.63
C THR A 153 15.06 -11.96 2.85
N VAL A 154 15.96 -12.57 2.07
CA VAL A 154 16.32 -13.99 2.21
C VAL A 154 17.24 -14.20 3.42
N ASN A 155 18.33 -13.44 3.50
CA ASN A 155 19.26 -13.49 4.63
C ASN A 155 19.97 -12.14 4.77
N PHE A 156 19.68 -11.44 5.87
CA PHE A 156 20.21 -10.10 6.14
C PHE A 156 21.73 -10.11 6.34
N GLU A 157 22.24 -11.05 7.16
CA GLU A 157 23.66 -11.14 7.51
C GLU A 157 24.51 -11.52 6.28
N LEU A 158 24.02 -12.43 5.45
CA LEU A 158 24.70 -12.83 4.23
C LEU A 158 24.76 -11.67 3.23
N ALA A 159 23.69 -10.91 3.06
CA ALA A 159 23.66 -9.75 2.18
C ALA A 159 24.65 -8.67 2.66
N GLU A 160 24.78 -8.49 3.98
CA GLU A 160 25.75 -7.56 4.57
C GLU A 160 27.20 -8.05 4.36
N ALA A 161 27.45 -9.35 4.54
CA ALA A 161 28.77 -9.96 4.30
C ALA A 161 29.21 -9.86 2.84
N GLU A 162 28.27 -9.87 1.87
CA GLU A 162 28.53 -9.60 0.45
C GLU A 162 28.74 -8.13 0.12
N GLY A 163 28.82 -7.24 1.13
CA GLY A 163 29.05 -5.80 0.94
C GLY A 163 27.81 -5.00 0.52
N MET A 164 26.64 -5.61 0.51
CA MET A 164 25.39 -4.88 0.34
C MET A 164 25.10 -4.05 1.59
N LYS A 165 24.28 -3.02 1.45
CA LYS A 165 23.84 -2.17 2.58
C LYS A 165 22.35 -2.39 2.85
N PRO A 166 21.96 -3.53 3.51
CA PRO A 166 20.56 -3.94 3.67
C PRO A 166 19.70 -2.84 4.33
N GLU A 167 20.25 -2.15 5.32
CA GLU A 167 19.58 -1.07 6.02
C GLU A 167 19.17 0.08 5.11
N LYS A 168 20.07 0.51 4.22
CA LYS A 168 19.81 1.57 3.24
C LYS A 168 18.67 1.18 2.30
N TYR A 169 18.69 -0.05 1.80
CA TYR A 169 17.65 -0.52 0.86
C TYR A 169 16.33 -0.74 1.55
N ASN A 170 16.34 -1.15 2.83
CA ASN A 170 15.14 -1.21 3.65
C ASN A 170 14.54 0.19 3.86
N ALA A 171 15.37 1.20 4.16
CA ALA A 171 14.91 2.57 4.31
C ALA A 171 14.31 3.12 2.99
N ILE A 172 14.96 2.88 1.86
CA ILE A 172 14.41 3.28 0.56
C ILE A 172 13.07 2.60 0.31
N PHE A 173 12.96 1.29 0.56
CA PHE A 173 11.71 0.54 0.36
C PHE A 173 10.57 1.08 1.24
N THR A 174 10.83 1.39 2.51
CA THR A 174 9.81 1.96 3.40
C THR A 174 9.35 3.35 2.97
N ILE A 175 10.27 4.16 2.41
CA ILE A 175 9.94 5.46 1.82
C ILE A 175 9.10 5.28 0.53
N LEU A 176 9.38 4.27 -0.31
CA LEU A 176 8.53 3.96 -1.47
C LEU A 176 7.11 3.58 -1.07
N LEU A 177 6.94 2.83 0.04
CA LEU A 177 5.62 2.52 0.59
C LEU A 177 4.91 3.77 1.10
N ALA A 178 5.62 4.67 1.78
CA ALA A 178 5.07 5.95 2.20
C ALA A 178 4.65 6.82 0.98
N ALA A 179 5.43 6.80 -0.09
CA ALA A 179 5.14 7.54 -1.31
C ALA A 179 3.85 7.05 -2.00
N ILE A 180 3.68 5.73 -2.16
CA ILE A 180 2.46 5.20 -2.80
C ILE A 180 1.22 5.49 -1.96
N ILE A 181 1.30 5.39 -0.63
CA ILE A 181 0.19 5.73 0.26
C ILE A 181 -0.16 7.22 0.15
N ALA A 182 0.84 8.09 0.15
CA ALA A 182 0.63 9.54 0.03
C ALA A 182 -0.02 9.95 -1.30
N ILE A 183 0.37 9.30 -2.40
CA ILE A 183 -0.23 9.53 -3.72
C ILE A 183 -1.69 9.08 -3.73
N SER A 184 -2.00 8.00 -3.04
CA SER A 184 -3.24 7.25 -3.19
C SER A 184 -4.35 7.69 -2.24
N ILE A 185 -3.98 8.26 -1.08
CA ILE A 185 -4.91 8.48 0.04
C ILE A 185 -6.15 9.27 -0.34
N LYS A 186 -6.00 10.32 -1.14
CA LYS A 186 -7.11 11.18 -1.57
C LYS A 186 -8.07 10.44 -2.50
N MET A 187 -7.54 9.56 -3.37
CA MET A 187 -8.29 8.95 -4.47
C MET A 187 -8.93 7.64 -4.03
N VAL A 188 -8.17 6.84 -3.28
CA VAL A 188 -8.46 5.44 -3.03
C VAL A 188 -8.81 5.19 -1.57
N GLY A 189 -8.44 6.13 -0.69
CA GLY A 189 -8.61 6.02 0.75
C GLY A 189 -7.64 5.06 1.42
N LEU A 190 -7.61 5.13 2.75
CA LEU A 190 -6.70 4.33 3.58
C LEU A 190 -6.98 2.83 3.48
N LEU A 191 -8.26 2.45 3.48
CA LEU A 191 -8.68 1.05 3.51
C LEU A 191 -8.35 0.34 2.19
N LEU A 192 -8.59 0.99 1.04
CA LEU A 192 -8.38 0.35 -0.25
C LEU A 192 -6.89 0.20 -0.56
N ILE A 193 -6.04 1.18 -0.22
CA ILE A 193 -4.61 1.08 -0.52
C ILE A 193 -3.94 -0.06 0.25
N THR A 194 -4.29 -0.26 1.53
CA THR A 194 -3.74 -1.37 2.33
C THR A 194 -4.23 -2.72 1.80
N GLY A 195 -5.50 -2.82 1.43
CA GLY A 195 -6.07 -4.01 0.80
C GLY A 195 -5.41 -4.34 -0.55
N MET A 196 -5.16 -3.35 -1.40
CA MET A 196 -4.48 -3.53 -2.69
C MET A 196 -3.01 -3.93 -2.56
N LEU A 197 -2.34 -3.56 -1.47
CA LEU A 197 -0.97 -4.02 -1.20
C LEU A 197 -0.93 -5.50 -0.78
N ILE A 198 -1.93 -5.97 -0.02
CA ILE A 198 -1.87 -7.29 0.63
C ILE A 198 -2.59 -8.35 -0.18
N LEU A 199 -3.86 -8.12 -0.56
CA LEU A 199 -4.72 -9.17 -1.14
C LEU A 199 -4.19 -9.75 -2.45
N PRO A 200 -3.79 -8.95 -3.46
CA PRO A 200 -3.24 -9.50 -4.70
C PRO A 200 -1.92 -10.26 -4.49
N ALA A 201 -1.07 -9.76 -3.58
CA ALA A 201 0.20 -10.42 -3.26
C ALA A 201 -0.02 -11.74 -2.50
N ALA A 202 -0.97 -11.78 -1.55
CA ALA A 202 -1.35 -13.00 -0.84
C ALA A 202 -1.97 -14.04 -1.78
N MET A 203 -2.86 -13.63 -2.69
CA MET A 203 -3.38 -14.49 -3.75
C MET A 203 -2.25 -15.05 -4.61
N ALA A 204 -1.35 -14.19 -5.08
CA ALA A 204 -0.22 -14.58 -5.92
C ALA A 204 0.72 -15.57 -5.20
N ARG A 205 0.93 -15.41 -3.90
CA ARG A 205 1.71 -16.33 -3.07
C ARG A 205 1.20 -17.77 -3.12
N ASN A 206 -0.13 -17.94 -3.16
CA ASN A 206 -0.75 -19.27 -3.18
C ASN A 206 -0.56 -20.02 -4.52
N ILE A 207 -0.37 -19.28 -5.61
CA ILE A 207 -0.36 -19.84 -6.98
C ILE A 207 1.01 -19.76 -7.67
N SER A 208 1.98 -19.06 -7.09
CA SER A 208 3.32 -18.88 -7.65
C SER A 208 4.30 -19.95 -7.16
N ASP A 209 5.28 -20.27 -8.01
CA ASP A 209 6.39 -21.18 -7.71
C ASP A 209 7.72 -20.45 -7.52
N ASN A 210 7.83 -19.21 -8.02
CA ASN A 210 9.03 -18.39 -7.91
C ASN A 210 8.68 -16.90 -7.69
N PRO A 211 9.64 -16.08 -7.20
CA PRO A 211 9.39 -14.67 -6.88
C PRO A 211 8.88 -13.83 -8.06
N MET A 212 9.39 -14.08 -9.27
CA MET A 212 8.97 -13.31 -10.46
C MET A 212 7.53 -13.62 -10.85
N GLN A 213 7.14 -14.91 -10.79
CA GLN A 213 5.74 -15.31 -11.00
C GLN A 213 4.81 -14.67 -9.96
N MET A 214 5.25 -14.59 -8.69
CA MET A 214 4.47 -13.95 -7.64
C MET A 214 4.21 -12.48 -7.96
N VAL A 215 5.21 -11.75 -8.44
CA VAL A 215 5.05 -10.35 -8.87
C VAL A 215 4.06 -10.23 -10.02
N ILE A 216 4.21 -11.05 -11.06
CA ILE A 216 3.32 -11.03 -12.23
C ILE A 216 1.87 -11.35 -11.81
N PHE A 217 1.68 -12.42 -11.06
CA PHE A 217 0.33 -12.81 -10.61
C PHE A 217 -0.28 -11.80 -9.64
N SER A 218 0.53 -11.13 -8.82
CA SER A 218 0.05 -10.05 -7.95
C SER A 218 -0.45 -8.86 -8.76
N VAL A 219 0.28 -8.45 -9.80
CA VAL A 219 -0.16 -7.39 -10.71
C VAL A 219 -1.46 -7.79 -11.42
N ILE A 220 -1.52 -9.00 -11.98
CA ILE A 220 -2.74 -9.50 -12.65
C ILE A 220 -3.92 -9.55 -11.67
N GLY A 221 -3.70 -10.06 -10.46
CA GLY A 221 -4.73 -10.11 -9.42
C GLY A 221 -5.22 -8.72 -9.00
N GLY A 222 -4.31 -7.75 -8.88
CA GLY A 222 -4.65 -6.37 -8.62
C GLY A 222 -5.49 -5.74 -9.73
N LEU A 223 -5.08 -5.95 -10.99
CA LEU A 223 -5.83 -5.48 -12.16
C LEU A 223 -7.23 -6.10 -12.22
N LEU A 224 -7.35 -7.41 -12.00
CA LEU A 224 -8.65 -8.09 -11.98
C LEU A 224 -9.53 -7.60 -10.82
N SER A 225 -8.94 -7.36 -9.64
CA SER A 225 -9.68 -6.80 -8.49
C SER A 225 -10.27 -5.43 -8.81
N VAL A 226 -9.48 -4.56 -9.45
CA VAL A 226 -9.93 -3.24 -9.89
C VAL A 226 -11.04 -3.34 -10.92
N LEU A 227 -10.85 -4.14 -11.97
CA LEU A 227 -11.84 -4.31 -13.04
C LEU A 227 -13.15 -4.85 -12.47
N ILE A 228 -13.11 -6.00 -11.81
CA ILE A 228 -14.31 -6.66 -11.27
C ILE A 228 -14.97 -5.75 -10.23
N GLY A 229 -14.20 -5.14 -9.33
CA GLY A 229 -14.73 -4.30 -8.27
C GLY A 229 -15.39 -3.02 -8.77
N LEU A 230 -14.80 -2.33 -9.77
CA LEU A 230 -15.38 -1.12 -10.35
C LEU A 230 -16.65 -1.44 -11.16
N PHE A 231 -16.64 -2.49 -11.98
CA PHE A 231 -17.84 -2.91 -12.72
C PHE A 231 -18.95 -3.36 -11.76
N ALA A 232 -18.65 -4.16 -10.75
CA ALA A 232 -19.64 -4.55 -9.74
C ALA A 232 -20.19 -3.35 -8.98
N SER A 233 -19.34 -2.38 -8.63
CA SER A 233 -19.76 -1.13 -7.98
C SER A 233 -20.74 -0.34 -8.83
N LEU A 234 -20.52 -0.27 -10.14
CA LEU A 234 -21.40 0.42 -11.08
C LEU A 234 -22.77 -0.25 -11.22
N GLU A 235 -22.79 -1.59 -11.37
CA GLU A 235 -24.03 -2.35 -11.59
C GLU A 235 -24.88 -2.47 -10.31
N ILE A 236 -24.24 -2.60 -9.14
CA ILE A 236 -24.94 -2.87 -7.87
C ILE A 236 -25.10 -1.59 -7.03
N ASN A 237 -24.57 -0.43 -7.47
CA ASN A 237 -24.56 0.83 -6.74
C ASN A 237 -23.91 0.71 -5.34
N THR A 238 -22.74 0.06 -5.25
CA THR A 238 -21.97 -0.12 -4.01
C THR A 238 -20.75 0.81 -3.98
N PRO A 239 -20.20 1.13 -2.79
CA PRO A 239 -18.97 1.93 -2.71
C PRO A 239 -17.81 1.25 -3.45
N SER A 240 -17.14 1.99 -4.33
CA SER A 240 -16.12 1.46 -5.25
C SER A 240 -14.90 0.87 -4.52
N GLY A 241 -14.39 1.53 -3.48
CA GLY A 241 -13.26 1.05 -2.69
C GLY A 241 -13.50 -0.33 -2.07
N PRO A 242 -14.53 -0.50 -1.24
CA PRO A 242 -14.91 -1.79 -0.67
C PRO A 242 -15.19 -2.87 -1.71
N SER A 243 -15.79 -2.51 -2.87
CA SER A 243 -16.08 -3.45 -3.95
C SER A 243 -14.79 -4.02 -4.58
N ILE A 244 -13.76 -3.19 -4.77
CA ILE A 244 -12.44 -3.63 -5.26
C ILE A 244 -11.78 -4.59 -4.25
N ILE A 245 -11.83 -4.27 -2.96
CA ILE A 245 -11.28 -5.14 -1.90
C ILE A 245 -12.03 -6.47 -1.86
N THR A 246 -13.35 -6.45 -1.96
CA THR A 246 -14.17 -7.66 -1.96
C THR A 246 -13.85 -8.54 -3.17
N ALA A 247 -13.67 -7.94 -4.35
CA ALA A 247 -13.21 -8.67 -5.53
C ALA A 247 -11.82 -9.31 -5.31
N GLY A 248 -10.88 -8.56 -4.71
CA GLY A 248 -9.56 -9.09 -4.33
C GLY A 248 -9.63 -10.24 -3.34
N LEU A 249 -10.51 -10.16 -2.33
CA LEU A 249 -10.76 -11.23 -1.38
C LEU A 249 -11.32 -12.49 -2.07
N LEU A 250 -12.27 -12.34 -2.98
CA LEU A 250 -12.81 -13.47 -3.75
C LEU A 250 -11.72 -14.14 -4.58
N LEU A 251 -10.86 -13.39 -5.26
CA LEU A 251 -9.72 -13.93 -6.00
C LEU A 251 -8.74 -14.65 -5.06
N PHE A 252 -8.48 -14.12 -3.86
CA PHE A 252 -7.67 -14.80 -2.86
C PHE A 252 -8.30 -16.12 -2.42
N ILE A 253 -9.60 -16.15 -2.10
CA ILE A 253 -10.31 -17.38 -1.72
C ILE A 253 -10.25 -18.43 -2.85
N LEU A 254 -10.45 -18.02 -4.11
CA LEU A 254 -10.34 -18.90 -5.26
C LEU A 254 -8.92 -19.48 -5.41
N SER A 255 -7.88 -18.71 -5.05
CA SER A 255 -6.48 -19.17 -5.09
C SER A 255 -6.18 -20.29 -4.09
N LEU A 256 -6.93 -20.39 -2.97
CA LEU A 256 -6.76 -21.43 -1.97
C LEU A 256 -7.04 -22.84 -2.50
N SER A 257 -7.90 -22.96 -3.51
CA SER A 257 -8.20 -24.25 -4.15
C SER A 257 -6.96 -24.90 -4.79
N ARG A 258 -5.99 -24.10 -5.20
CA ARG A 258 -4.73 -24.57 -5.81
C ARG A 258 -3.74 -25.10 -4.78
N ILE A 259 -3.77 -24.60 -3.55
CA ILE A 259 -2.94 -25.11 -2.45
C ILE A 259 -3.30 -26.57 -2.13
N LYS A 260 -4.60 -26.89 -2.04
CA LYS A 260 -5.07 -28.25 -1.77
C LYS A 260 -4.60 -29.25 -2.84
N LYS A 261 -4.58 -28.83 -4.11
CA LYS A 261 -4.14 -29.68 -5.23
C LYS A 261 -2.62 -29.94 -5.18
N LYS A 262 -1.82 -28.96 -4.75
CA LYS A 262 -0.36 -29.08 -4.66
C LYS A 262 0.08 -29.99 -3.50
N THR A 263 -0.64 -29.97 -2.38
CA THR A 263 -0.40 -30.85 -1.23
C THR A 263 -0.77 -32.32 -1.54
N GLN A 264 -1.80 -32.56 -2.35
CA GLN A 264 -2.21 -33.91 -2.76
C GLN A 264 -1.29 -34.54 -3.82
N LEU A 265 -0.53 -33.76 -4.57
CA LEU A 265 0.43 -34.26 -5.57
C LEU A 265 1.81 -34.56 -4.97
N ASN A 266 2.09 -34.07 -3.76
CA ASN A 266 3.37 -34.26 -3.05
C ASN A 266 3.27 -35.31 -1.93
N ASN A 267 2.10 -35.91 -1.70
CA ASN A 267 1.84 -37.08 -0.86
C ASN A 267 1.53 -38.30 -1.76
#